data_dd6423263d450f99fc0af20d67797527
#
_entry.id   dd6423263d450f99fc0af20d67797527
#
_cell.length_a   1.000
_cell.length_b   1.000
_cell.length_c   1.000
_cell.angle_alpha   90.00
_cell.angle_beta   90.00
_cell.angle_gamma   90.00
#
_symmetry.space_group_name_H-M   'P 1'
#
loop_
_entity.id
_entity.type
_entity.pdbx_description
1 polymer ?
#
loop_
_entity_poly.entity_id
_entity_poly.type
_entity_poly.pdbx_seq_one_letter_code
_entity_poly.pdbx_strand_id
1 'polypeptide(L)'
;MCTLAVYVRRFAEYPLVVAANRDELLARPATSPLLLSPAPRIVGGRDLLAGGTWLGISEHGVTAGLLNRRTADAPVADKRSRGLLMLETLAAPSAAAAAQVLAATDPATYNAFTLLVADARTAVVAQNRPDGMQLTELTAGVHVLSNLDFDDPTCPKRARSHERFARVASAFEADGDRDAFRAALRTILSDHTVALDPRLPDALGSLCVHTEQFGTRCSSLVFLDRSGTWSHWFADGPPCRVPYSPALTPTSAPTAAS
;
A
#
# COMPACT_ATOMS: atom_id res chain seq x y z
N MET A 1 -11.34 3.21 -3.05
CA MET A 1 -10.37 2.85 -4.10
C MET A 1 -8.99 3.33 -3.71
N CYS A 2 -8.03 2.42 -3.51
CA CYS A 2 -6.72 2.76 -2.96
C CYS A 2 -5.74 3.21 -4.04
N THR A 3 -4.73 3.98 -3.64
CA THR A 3 -3.54 4.24 -4.45
C THR A 3 -2.33 3.88 -3.62
N LEU A 4 -1.39 3.16 -4.20
CA LEU A 4 -0.13 2.82 -3.58
C LEU A 4 1.00 3.09 -4.58
N ALA A 5 1.91 3.98 -4.21
CA ALA A 5 3.17 4.17 -4.91
C ALA A 5 4.28 3.47 -4.15
N VAL A 6 5.19 2.83 -4.88
CA VAL A 6 6.39 2.21 -4.32
C VAL A 6 7.61 2.63 -5.10
N TYR A 7 8.65 3.05 -4.39
CA TYR A 7 9.98 3.30 -4.90
C TYR A 7 10.85 2.10 -4.55
N VAL A 8 11.25 1.36 -5.57
CA VAL A 8 12.03 0.13 -5.44
C VAL A 8 13.47 0.44 -5.80
N ARG A 9 14.40 0.35 -4.85
CA ARG A 9 15.85 0.60 -5.07
C ARG A 9 16.13 1.86 -5.90
N ARG A 10 15.27 2.87 -5.75
CA ARG A 10 15.38 4.15 -6.46
C ARG A 10 16.37 5.08 -5.78
N PHE A 11 16.46 5.01 -4.46
CA PHE A 11 17.31 5.88 -3.65
C PHE A 11 18.42 5.11 -2.99
N ALA A 12 19.60 5.75 -2.94
CA ALA A 12 20.75 5.18 -2.26
C ALA A 12 20.50 4.97 -0.76
N GLU A 13 19.73 5.86 -0.11
CA GLU A 13 19.46 5.84 1.34
C GLU A 13 18.29 4.95 1.72
N TYR A 14 17.30 4.85 0.84
CA TYR A 14 16.06 4.10 1.05
C TYR A 14 15.90 3.06 -0.06
N PRO A 15 16.27 1.79 0.17
CA PRO A 15 16.01 0.72 -0.79
C PRO A 15 14.51 0.54 -1.08
N LEU A 16 13.65 0.97 -0.14
CA LEU A 16 12.22 0.87 -0.32
C LEU A 16 11.49 2.05 0.33
N VAL A 17 10.58 2.68 -0.43
CA VAL A 17 9.63 3.67 0.10
C VAL A 17 8.24 3.33 -0.42
N VAL A 18 7.24 3.34 0.47
CA VAL A 18 5.83 3.16 0.12
C VAL A 18 5.04 4.40 0.53
N ALA A 19 4.20 4.89 -0.38
CA ALA A 19 3.28 6.00 -0.13
C ALA A 19 1.87 5.58 -0.56
N ALA A 20 0.91 5.51 0.38
CA ALA A 20 -0.38 4.90 0.11
C ALA A 20 -1.55 5.62 0.79
N ASN A 21 -2.67 5.71 0.07
CA ASN A 21 -3.98 6.04 0.61
C ASN A 21 -4.85 4.78 0.68
N ARG A 22 -5.55 4.59 1.79
CA ARG A 22 -6.65 3.62 1.92
C ARG A 22 -7.97 4.33 1.72
N ASP A 23 -8.66 4.00 0.63
CA ASP A 23 -10.01 4.49 0.38
C ASP A 23 -11.01 3.38 0.67
N GLU A 24 -11.99 3.66 1.53
CA GLU A 24 -12.93 2.67 2.04
C GLU A 24 -14.25 3.35 2.46
N LEU A 25 -15.27 2.56 2.74
CA LEU A 25 -16.50 3.04 3.37
C LEU A 25 -16.18 3.77 4.68
N LEU A 26 -16.73 4.97 4.86
CA LEU A 26 -16.47 5.79 6.04
C LEU A 26 -16.92 5.11 7.33
N ALA A 27 -17.97 4.30 7.27
CA ALA A 27 -18.49 3.52 8.39
C ALA A 27 -17.68 2.25 8.71
N ARG A 28 -16.71 1.83 7.85
CA ARG A 28 -15.94 0.61 8.09
C ARG A 28 -14.91 0.82 9.19
N PRO A 29 -15.04 0.13 10.35
CA PRO A 29 -14.16 0.35 11.48
C PRO A 29 -12.76 -0.23 11.21
N ALA A 30 -11.73 0.51 11.60
CA ALA A 30 -10.33 0.11 11.49
C ALA A 30 -9.50 0.82 12.56
N THR A 31 -8.32 0.31 12.85
CA THR A 31 -7.38 0.91 13.80
C THR A 31 -6.24 1.63 13.07
N SER A 32 -5.62 2.58 13.75
CA SER A 32 -4.26 3.02 13.44
C SER A 32 -3.27 1.84 13.54
N PRO A 33 -2.04 1.95 13.00
CA PRO A 33 -1.04 0.89 13.08
C PRO A 33 -0.77 0.42 14.51
N LEU A 34 -0.91 -0.90 14.72
CA LEU A 34 -0.67 -1.59 15.99
C LEU A 34 0.05 -2.92 15.75
N LEU A 35 0.46 -3.60 16.82
CA LEU A 35 1.04 -4.93 16.75
C LEU A 35 -0.06 -5.95 16.38
N LEU A 36 0.00 -6.50 15.16
CA LEU A 36 -0.95 -7.49 14.63
C LEU A 36 -0.56 -8.92 14.98
N SER A 37 0.75 -9.20 15.03
CA SER A 37 1.35 -10.49 15.43
C SER A 37 2.60 -10.24 16.26
N PRO A 38 2.82 -11.01 17.36
CA PRO A 38 4.02 -10.91 18.17
C PRO A 38 5.20 -11.74 17.64
N ALA A 39 4.94 -12.79 16.84
CA ALA A 39 5.95 -13.70 16.31
C ALA A 39 5.51 -14.29 14.95
N PRO A 40 6.11 -13.87 13.84
CA PRO A 40 6.98 -12.68 13.76
C PRO A 40 6.23 -11.40 14.12
N ARG A 41 6.97 -10.38 14.56
CA ARG A 41 6.37 -9.06 14.84
C ARG A 41 5.88 -8.44 13.54
N ILE A 42 4.57 -8.25 13.44
CA ILE A 42 3.91 -7.61 12.31
C ILE A 42 3.15 -6.39 12.82
N VAL A 43 3.36 -5.25 12.20
CA VAL A 43 2.69 -3.99 12.52
C VAL A 43 1.89 -3.52 11.31
N GLY A 44 0.67 -3.05 11.56
CA GLY A 44 -0.22 -2.49 10.53
C GLY A 44 -1.56 -2.08 11.11
N GLY A 45 -2.38 -1.41 10.33
CA GLY A 45 -3.76 -1.12 10.72
C GLY A 45 -4.61 -2.39 10.66
N ARG A 46 -5.46 -2.61 11.64
CA ARG A 46 -6.41 -3.74 11.67
C ARG A 46 -7.76 -3.32 11.09
N ASP A 47 -8.25 -4.06 10.14
CA ASP A 47 -9.64 -4.00 9.71
C ASP A 47 -10.51 -4.75 10.76
N LEU A 48 -11.34 -4.02 11.49
CA LEU A 48 -12.10 -4.61 12.60
C LEU A 48 -13.30 -5.43 12.13
N LEU A 49 -13.70 -5.31 10.86
CA LEU A 49 -14.78 -6.11 10.30
C LEU A 49 -14.27 -7.46 9.78
N ALA A 50 -13.11 -7.46 9.08
CA ALA A 50 -12.58 -8.64 8.40
C ALA A 50 -11.34 -9.25 9.08
N GLY A 51 -10.83 -8.62 10.15
CA GLY A 51 -9.75 -9.14 11.01
C GLY A 51 -8.33 -9.03 10.45
N GLY A 52 -8.17 -8.66 9.16
CA GLY A 52 -6.89 -8.56 8.48
C GLY A 52 -6.31 -7.15 8.43
N THR A 53 -5.35 -6.94 7.51
CA THR A 53 -4.71 -5.64 7.26
C THR A 53 -4.69 -5.29 5.78
N TRP A 54 -4.45 -4.02 5.46
CA TRP A 54 -4.31 -3.51 4.08
C TRP A 54 -2.90 -3.02 3.76
N LEU A 55 -2.13 -2.65 4.79
CA LEU A 55 -0.72 -2.28 4.73
C LEU A 55 -0.06 -2.71 6.02
N GLY A 56 1.06 -3.39 5.92
CA GLY A 56 1.80 -3.89 7.07
C GLY A 56 3.28 -4.00 6.81
N ILE A 57 4.02 -4.10 7.92
CA ILE A 57 5.47 -4.22 7.98
C ILE A 57 5.81 -5.34 8.95
N SER A 58 6.75 -6.23 8.60
CA SER A 58 7.24 -7.27 9.50
C SER A 58 8.67 -7.03 9.96
N GLU A 59 9.05 -7.67 11.07
CA GLU A 59 10.43 -7.65 11.58
C GLU A 59 11.44 -8.32 10.65
N HIS A 60 10.97 -9.16 9.71
CA HIS A 60 11.78 -9.75 8.66
C HIS A 60 12.17 -8.77 7.54
N GLY A 61 11.79 -7.49 7.67
CA GLY A 61 12.06 -6.48 6.65
C GLY A 61 11.10 -6.50 5.48
N VAL A 62 10.00 -7.27 5.57
CA VAL A 62 8.96 -7.35 4.53
C VAL A 62 7.88 -6.31 4.77
N THR A 63 7.46 -5.61 3.73
CA THR A 63 6.21 -4.84 3.70
C THR A 63 5.28 -5.42 2.66
N ALA A 64 3.98 -5.32 2.92
CA ALA A 64 2.96 -5.68 1.95
C ALA A 64 1.82 -4.65 1.95
N GLY A 65 1.24 -4.44 0.76
CA GLY A 65 0.13 -3.51 0.55
C GLY A 65 -0.94 -4.10 -0.37
N LEU A 66 -2.20 -4.00 0.04
CA LEU A 66 -3.34 -4.63 -0.62
C LEU A 66 -4.29 -3.59 -1.20
N LEU A 67 -4.63 -3.77 -2.46
CA LEU A 67 -5.68 -3.02 -3.15
C LEU A 67 -6.77 -3.97 -3.64
N ASN A 68 -8.03 -3.60 -3.41
CA ASN A 68 -9.14 -4.27 -4.06
C ASN A 68 -9.04 -4.01 -5.57
N ARG A 69 -8.95 -5.04 -6.39
CA ARG A 69 -8.95 -4.90 -7.85
C ARG A 69 -10.38 -4.91 -8.37
N ARG A 70 -10.68 -3.96 -9.23
CA ARG A 70 -11.98 -3.85 -9.86
C ARG A 70 -12.04 -4.77 -11.08
N THR A 71 -13.11 -5.53 -11.17
CA THR A 71 -13.44 -6.41 -12.28
C THR A 71 -14.86 -6.10 -12.75
N ALA A 72 -15.29 -6.69 -13.86
CA ALA A 72 -16.67 -6.59 -14.32
C ALA A 72 -17.63 -7.27 -13.33
N ASP A 73 -17.16 -8.32 -12.66
CA ASP A 73 -17.97 -9.08 -11.71
C ASP A 73 -18.07 -8.37 -10.35
N ALA A 74 -19.24 -8.44 -9.73
CA ALA A 74 -19.45 -7.96 -8.38
C ALA A 74 -18.68 -8.84 -7.36
N PRO A 75 -18.18 -8.26 -6.25
CA PRO A 75 -17.57 -9.06 -5.18
C PRO A 75 -18.55 -10.08 -4.59
N VAL A 76 -18.06 -11.28 -4.33
CA VAL A 76 -18.80 -12.39 -3.71
C VAL A 76 -18.62 -12.32 -2.19
N ALA A 77 -19.70 -12.41 -1.42
CA ALA A 77 -19.70 -12.19 0.03
C ALA A 77 -18.87 -13.25 0.80
N ASP A 78 -18.96 -14.52 0.40
CA ASP A 78 -18.41 -15.65 1.16
C ASP A 78 -16.92 -15.97 0.87
N LYS A 79 -16.26 -15.11 0.10
CA LYS A 79 -14.82 -15.25 -0.17
C LYS A 79 -14.00 -14.93 1.09
N ARG A 80 -12.88 -15.65 1.23
CA ARG A 80 -11.92 -15.39 2.32
C ARG A 80 -11.40 -13.94 2.28
N SER A 81 -11.18 -13.36 3.45
CA SER A 81 -10.64 -12.01 3.57
C SER A 81 -9.22 -11.92 2.98
N ARG A 82 -9.03 -11.02 2.02
CA ARG A 82 -7.71 -10.69 1.43
C ARG A 82 -6.75 -10.14 2.47
N GLY A 83 -7.29 -9.45 3.50
CA GLY A 83 -6.49 -8.92 4.60
C GLY A 83 -5.88 -10.00 5.49
N LEU A 84 -6.47 -11.20 5.56
CA LEU A 84 -5.86 -12.36 6.24
C LEU A 84 -4.71 -12.94 5.42
N LEU A 85 -4.82 -13.01 4.09
CA LEU A 85 -3.71 -13.38 3.21
C LEU A 85 -2.51 -12.44 3.38
N MET A 86 -2.77 -11.15 3.61
CA MET A 86 -1.72 -10.18 3.92
C MET A 86 -0.90 -10.56 5.15
N LEU A 87 -1.54 -11.04 6.22
CA LEU A 87 -0.84 -11.46 7.44
C LEU A 87 0.04 -12.69 7.19
N GLU A 88 -0.43 -13.66 6.40
CA GLU A 88 0.34 -14.83 5.98
C GLU A 88 1.56 -14.41 5.14
N THR A 89 1.36 -13.48 4.21
CA THR A 89 2.42 -12.93 3.37
C THR A 89 3.48 -12.19 4.19
N LEU A 90 3.05 -11.36 5.17
CA LEU A 90 3.94 -10.62 6.05
C LEU A 90 4.72 -11.51 7.04
N ALA A 91 4.21 -12.70 7.34
CA ALA A 91 4.90 -13.66 8.20
C ALA A 91 6.08 -14.37 7.50
N ALA A 92 6.17 -14.27 6.18
CA ALA A 92 7.26 -14.88 5.42
C ALA A 92 8.62 -14.25 5.75
N PRO A 93 9.73 -15.02 5.69
CA PRO A 93 11.07 -14.53 6.06
C PRO A 93 11.69 -13.56 5.05
N SER A 94 11.10 -13.38 3.87
CA SER A 94 11.54 -12.44 2.83
C SER A 94 10.42 -12.17 1.84
N ALA A 95 10.53 -11.11 1.03
CA ALA A 95 9.57 -10.83 -0.05
C ALA A 95 9.57 -11.95 -1.11
N ALA A 96 10.71 -12.59 -1.37
CA ALA A 96 10.79 -13.73 -2.29
C ALA A 96 10.00 -14.94 -1.75
N ALA A 97 10.12 -15.26 -0.46
CA ALA A 97 9.33 -16.31 0.18
C ALA A 97 7.83 -15.97 0.22
N ALA A 98 7.49 -14.70 0.48
CA ALA A 98 6.12 -14.21 0.42
C ALA A 98 5.51 -14.34 -0.98
N ALA A 99 6.30 -14.09 -2.04
CA ALA A 99 5.86 -14.30 -3.42
C ALA A 99 5.56 -15.80 -3.71
N GLN A 100 6.32 -16.72 -3.10
CA GLN A 100 6.03 -18.16 -3.21
C GLN A 100 4.70 -18.54 -2.51
N VAL A 101 4.42 -17.97 -1.35
CA VAL A 101 3.12 -18.13 -0.67
C VAL A 101 1.98 -17.65 -1.59
N LEU A 102 2.15 -16.49 -2.23
CA LEU A 102 1.15 -15.96 -3.17
C LEU A 102 1.01 -16.85 -4.41
N ALA A 103 2.12 -17.37 -4.97
CA ALA A 103 2.10 -18.27 -6.11
C ALA A 103 1.35 -19.58 -5.83
N ALA A 104 1.44 -20.09 -4.60
CA ALA A 104 0.75 -21.30 -4.14
C ALA A 104 -0.72 -21.07 -3.72
N THR A 105 -1.15 -19.79 -3.67
CA THR A 105 -2.51 -19.42 -3.23
C THR A 105 -3.50 -19.68 -4.36
N ASP A 106 -4.60 -20.41 -4.07
CA ASP A 106 -5.73 -20.54 -5.00
C ASP A 106 -6.42 -19.17 -5.20
N PRO A 107 -6.36 -18.60 -6.41
CA PRO A 107 -6.97 -17.31 -6.69
C PRO A 107 -8.48 -17.30 -6.52
N ALA A 108 -9.14 -18.45 -6.68
CA ALA A 108 -10.60 -18.58 -6.56
C ALA A 108 -11.09 -18.39 -5.11
N THR A 109 -10.21 -18.52 -4.13
CA THR A 109 -10.53 -18.35 -2.70
C THR A 109 -10.87 -16.89 -2.34
N TYR A 110 -10.40 -15.93 -3.13
CA TYR A 110 -10.48 -14.50 -2.80
C TYR A 110 -11.23 -13.71 -3.89
N ASN A 111 -11.86 -12.61 -3.49
CA ASN A 111 -12.27 -11.58 -4.43
C ASN A 111 -11.03 -10.94 -5.07
N ALA A 112 -11.22 -10.31 -6.23
CA ALA A 112 -10.14 -9.73 -7.00
C ALA A 112 -9.29 -8.72 -6.20
N PHE A 113 -7.95 -8.86 -6.32
CA PHE A 113 -7.00 -7.99 -5.64
C PHE A 113 -5.72 -7.77 -6.45
N THR A 114 -5.02 -6.70 -6.08
CA THR A 114 -3.61 -6.45 -6.37
C THR A 114 -2.88 -6.35 -5.05
N LEU A 115 -1.80 -7.12 -4.86
CA LEU A 115 -1.01 -7.16 -3.64
C LEU A 115 0.45 -6.93 -3.96
N LEU A 116 1.03 -5.87 -3.35
CA LEU A 116 2.47 -5.65 -3.34
C LEU A 116 3.08 -6.41 -2.17
N VAL A 117 4.18 -7.12 -2.40
CA VAL A 117 5.09 -7.58 -1.36
C VAL A 117 6.50 -7.12 -1.70
N ALA A 118 7.21 -6.54 -0.74
CA ALA A 118 8.54 -6.00 -0.99
C ALA A 118 9.43 -6.02 0.25
N ASP A 119 10.73 -6.16 0.01
CA ASP A 119 11.81 -5.94 0.96
C ASP A 119 12.93 -5.11 0.30
N ALA A 120 14.10 -4.99 0.92
CA ALA A 120 15.23 -4.23 0.37
C ALA A 120 15.76 -4.79 -0.97
N ARG A 121 15.49 -6.05 -1.29
CA ARG A 121 16.06 -6.79 -2.44
C ARG A 121 15.03 -7.09 -3.52
N THR A 122 13.85 -7.50 -3.13
CA THR A 122 12.79 -8.03 -3.99
C THR A 122 11.52 -7.22 -3.82
N ALA A 123 10.85 -6.92 -4.92
CA ALA A 123 9.51 -6.35 -4.90
C ALA A 123 8.66 -7.06 -5.98
N VAL A 124 7.50 -7.57 -5.59
CA VAL A 124 6.61 -8.33 -6.47
C VAL A 124 5.18 -7.80 -6.31
N VAL A 125 4.50 -7.66 -7.43
CA VAL A 125 3.05 -7.42 -7.49
C VAL A 125 2.36 -8.72 -7.85
N ALA A 126 1.42 -9.17 -7.03
CA ALA A 126 0.57 -10.31 -7.29
C ALA A 126 -0.85 -9.85 -7.60
N GLN A 127 -1.46 -10.41 -8.63
CA GLN A 127 -2.86 -10.23 -8.99
C GLN A 127 -3.52 -11.60 -9.13
N ASN A 128 -4.63 -11.83 -8.41
CA ASN A 128 -5.42 -13.02 -8.67
C ASN A 128 -6.28 -12.81 -9.92
N ARG A 129 -6.11 -13.67 -10.92
CA ARG A 129 -6.85 -13.65 -12.17
C ARG A 129 -7.66 -14.95 -12.33
N PRO A 130 -8.64 -15.00 -13.24
CA PRO A 130 -9.41 -16.23 -13.46
C PRO A 130 -8.55 -17.44 -13.86
N ASP A 131 -7.44 -17.19 -14.54
CA ASP A 131 -6.49 -18.19 -15.05
C ASP A 131 -5.33 -18.50 -14.08
N GLY A 132 -5.29 -17.86 -12.91
CA GLY A 132 -4.28 -18.13 -11.91
C GLY A 132 -3.77 -16.89 -11.16
N MET A 133 -2.73 -17.08 -10.38
CA MET A 133 -2.03 -15.99 -9.71
C MET A 133 -0.93 -15.44 -10.63
N GLN A 134 -1.10 -14.22 -11.09
CA GLN A 134 -0.08 -13.52 -11.89
C GLN A 134 0.87 -12.78 -10.94
N LEU A 135 2.17 -13.07 -11.06
CA LEU A 135 3.22 -12.39 -10.30
C LEU A 135 4.10 -11.59 -11.27
N THR A 136 4.35 -10.34 -10.92
CA THR A 136 5.22 -9.43 -11.68
C THR A 136 6.30 -8.89 -10.75
N GLU A 137 7.56 -9.21 -11.03
CA GLU A 137 8.69 -8.62 -10.31
C GLU A 137 8.90 -7.18 -10.76
N LEU A 138 9.08 -6.28 -9.79
CA LEU A 138 9.31 -4.87 -10.04
C LEU A 138 10.81 -4.58 -10.15
N THR A 139 11.19 -3.90 -11.21
CA THR A 139 12.55 -3.38 -11.39
C THR A 139 12.78 -2.15 -10.50
N ALA A 140 14.06 -1.71 -10.40
CA ALA A 140 14.37 -0.46 -9.72
C ALA A 140 13.64 0.71 -10.39
N GLY A 141 13.01 1.56 -9.58
CA GLY A 141 12.23 2.69 -10.10
C GLY A 141 11.00 3.04 -9.26
N VAL A 142 10.09 3.76 -9.89
CA VAL A 142 8.82 4.19 -9.32
C VAL A 142 7.69 3.37 -9.94
N HIS A 143 6.85 2.76 -9.10
CA HIS A 143 5.68 2.02 -9.55
C HIS A 143 4.44 2.51 -8.81
N VAL A 144 3.32 2.55 -9.51
CA VAL A 144 2.03 2.98 -8.93
C VAL A 144 0.98 1.92 -9.20
N LEU A 145 0.35 1.47 -8.12
CA LEU A 145 -0.77 0.54 -8.13
C LEU A 145 -2.07 1.31 -7.89
N SER A 146 -3.10 0.92 -8.62
CA SER A 146 -4.47 1.40 -8.47
C SER A 146 -5.44 0.23 -8.34
N ASN A 147 -6.73 0.49 -8.35
CA ASN A 147 -7.74 -0.57 -8.31
C ASN A 147 -8.07 -1.18 -9.69
N LEU A 148 -7.42 -0.74 -10.73
CA LEU A 148 -7.42 -1.39 -12.05
C LEU A 148 -6.23 -2.33 -12.16
N ASP A 149 -6.12 -3.02 -13.27
CA ASP A 149 -5.00 -3.92 -13.52
C ASP A 149 -3.67 -3.16 -13.46
N PHE A 150 -2.67 -3.79 -12.85
CA PHE A 150 -1.36 -3.16 -12.64
C PHE A 150 -0.65 -2.83 -13.95
N ASP A 151 -0.82 -3.67 -14.94
CA ASP A 151 -0.22 -3.55 -16.27
C ASP A 151 -1.08 -2.75 -17.28
N ASP A 152 -2.25 -2.23 -16.87
CA ASP A 152 -3.12 -1.45 -17.74
C ASP A 152 -2.47 -0.09 -18.13
N PRO A 153 -2.00 0.08 -19.37
CA PRO A 153 -1.39 1.32 -19.82
C PRO A 153 -2.39 2.46 -19.98
N THR A 154 -3.68 2.13 -20.01
CA THR A 154 -4.75 3.10 -20.31
C THR A 154 -5.35 3.74 -19.05
N CYS A 155 -4.87 3.39 -17.84
CA CYS A 155 -5.37 3.97 -16.60
C CYS A 155 -4.86 5.41 -16.38
N PRO A 156 -5.70 6.46 -16.56
CA PRO A 156 -5.25 7.85 -16.47
C PRO A 156 -4.76 8.22 -15.08
N LYS A 157 -5.44 7.70 -14.03
CA LYS A 157 -5.04 7.92 -12.63
C LYS A 157 -3.64 7.38 -12.36
N ARG A 158 -3.32 6.17 -12.86
CA ARG A 158 -2.00 5.58 -12.68
C ARG A 158 -0.91 6.36 -13.43
N ALA A 159 -1.15 6.70 -14.69
CA ALA A 159 -0.20 7.44 -15.52
C ALA A 159 0.15 8.81 -14.90
N ARG A 160 -0.87 9.59 -14.53
CA ARG A 160 -0.70 10.89 -13.88
C ARG A 160 0.01 10.78 -12.52
N SER A 161 -0.36 9.78 -11.73
CA SER A 161 0.28 9.56 -10.42
C SER A 161 1.74 9.19 -10.58
N HIS A 162 2.04 8.26 -11.50
CA HIS A 162 3.42 7.86 -11.78
C HIS A 162 4.31 9.07 -12.14
N GLU A 163 3.84 9.96 -13.04
CA GLU A 163 4.59 11.16 -13.42
C GLU A 163 4.91 12.04 -12.21
N ARG A 164 3.92 12.25 -11.31
CA ARG A 164 4.09 13.08 -10.12
C ARG A 164 5.06 12.46 -9.12
N PHE A 165 4.92 11.16 -8.83
CA PHE A 165 5.83 10.45 -7.93
C PHE A 165 7.25 10.37 -8.51
N ALA A 166 7.41 10.20 -9.82
CA ALA A 166 8.72 10.20 -10.48
C ALA A 166 9.40 11.58 -10.39
N ARG A 167 8.65 12.69 -10.55
CA ARG A 167 9.18 14.05 -10.40
C ARG A 167 9.67 14.32 -8.98
N VAL A 168 8.93 13.87 -7.97
CA VAL A 168 9.33 14.01 -6.56
C VAL A 168 10.57 13.15 -6.26
N ALA A 169 10.70 11.96 -6.87
CA ALA A 169 11.91 11.16 -6.76
C ALA A 169 13.15 11.90 -7.29
N SER A 170 13.04 12.51 -8.47
CA SER A 170 14.16 13.25 -9.07
C SER A 170 14.54 14.49 -8.25
N ALA A 171 13.60 15.16 -7.61
CA ALA A 171 13.89 16.27 -6.69
C ALA A 171 14.67 15.78 -5.47
N PHE A 172 14.20 14.69 -4.82
CA PHE A 172 14.88 14.13 -3.65
C PHE A 172 16.28 13.61 -3.98
N GLU A 173 16.49 13.05 -5.17
CA GLU A 173 17.85 12.64 -5.62
C GLU A 173 18.80 13.83 -5.79
N ALA A 174 18.27 15.01 -6.12
CA ALA A 174 19.07 16.22 -6.34
C ALA A 174 19.45 16.92 -5.02
N ASP A 175 18.55 16.94 -4.03
CA ASP A 175 18.72 17.75 -2.82
C ASP A 175 18.90 16.91 -1.52
N GLY A 176 18.43 15.67 -1.49
CA GLY A 176 18.51 14.78 -0.32
C GLY A 176 17.64 15.23 0.87
N ASP A 177 16.77 16.24 0.68
CA ASP A 177 15.94 16.78 1.75
C ASP A 177 14.77 15.81 2.07
N ARG A 178 14.93 15.09 3.19
CA ARG A 178 13.94 14.09 3.66
C ARG A 178 12.61 14.71 4.08
N ASP A 179 12.64 15.92 4.63
CA ASP A 179 11.43 16.59 5.08
C ASP A 179 10.65 17.15 3.89
N ALA A 180 11.33 17.75 2.93
CA ALA A 180 10.75 18.17 1.66
C ALA A 180 10.18 16.97 0.89
N PHE A 181 10.89 15.81 0.88
CA PHE A 181 10.41 14.59 0.25
C PHE A 181 9.10 14.11 0.88
N ARG A 182 9.03 14.00 2.22
CA ARG A 182 7.78 13.63 2.91
C ARG A 182 6.65 14.60 2.64
N ALA A 183 6.93 15.90 2.67
CA ALA A 183 5.93 16.95 2.37
C ALA A 183 5.41 16.84 0.93
N ALA A 184 6.29 16.58 -0.04
CA ALA A 184 5.92 16.38 -1.44
C ALA A 184 5.06 15.11 -1.64
N LEU A 185 5.39 14.00 -0.99
CA LEU A 185 4.58 12.77 -1.00
C LEU A 185 3.18 13.05 -0.42
N ARG A 186 3.09 13.77 0.71
CA ARG A 186 1.82 14.21 1.29
C ARG A 186 1.01 15.04 0.29
N THR A 187 1.65 16.00 -0.37
CA THR A 187 0.99 16.87 -1.36
C THR A 187 0.39 16.04 -2.50
N ILE A 188 1.09 15.01 -2.98
CA ILE A 188 0.55 14.12 -4.01
C ILE A 188 -0.65 13.34 -3.47
N LEU A 189 -0.51 12.71 -2.30
CA LEU A 189 -1.57 11.89 -1.70
C LEU A 189 -2.80 12.73 -1.28
N SER A 190 -2.64 14.04 -1.12
CA SER A 190 -3.72 14.98 -0.81
C SER A 190 -4.44 15.53 -2.06
N ASP A 191 -4.07 15.10 -3.26
CA ASP A 191 -4.59 15.66 -4.51
C ASP A 191 -6.02 15.21 -4.81
N HIS A 192 -6.88 16.19 -5.06
CA HIS A 192 -8.30 16.01 -5.40
C HIS A 192 -8.58 16.06 -6.89
N THR A 193 -7.57 16.28 -7.72
CA THR A 193 -7.79 16.37 -9.17
C THR A 193 -8.21 15.03 -9.72
N VAL A 194 -9.36 15.02 -10.37
CA VAL A 194 -9.96 13.83 -10.95
C VAL A 194 -9.27 13.49 -12.28
N ALA A 195 -8.76 12.29 -12.39
CA ALA A 195 -8.37 11.68 -13.66
C ALA A 195 -9.57 10.87 -14.16
N LEU A 196 -10.27 11.40 -15.14
CA LEU A 196 -11.47 10.75 -15.68
C LEU A 196 -11.13 9.40 -16.33
N ASP A 197 -11.88 8.38 -15.95
CA ASP A 197 -11.80 7.04 -16.53
C ASP A 197 -13.24 6.49 -16.63
N PRO A 198 -13.74 6.15 -17.84
CA PRO A 198 -15.13 5.71 -18.01
C PRO A 198 -15.46 4.41 -17.24
N ARG A 199 -14.45 3.69 -16.79
CA ARG A 199 -14.60 2.46 -15.97
C ARG A 199 -14.85 2.75 -14.49
N LEU A 200 -14.72 4.01 -14.08
CA LEU A 200 -14.74 4.43 -12.67
C LEU A 200 -15.72 5.59 -12.47
N PRO A 201 -16.44 5.63 -11.34
CA PRO A 201 -17.09 6.87 -10.90
C PRO A 201 -16.06 8.01 -10.78
N ASP A 202 -16.41 9.20 -11.25
CA ASP A 202 -15.50 10.36 -11.31
C ASP A 202 -14.78 10.64 -9.98
N ALA A 203 -15.52 10.63 -8.86
CA ALA A 203 -14.95 10.86 -7.53
C ALA A 203 -13.78 9.92 -7.20
N LEU A 204 -13.70 8.74 -7.83
CA LEU A 204 -12.65 7.75 -7.61
C LEU A 204 -11.41 7.99 -8.50
N GLY A 205 -11.45 8.95 -9.39
CA GLY A 205 -10.31 9.36 -10.21
C GLY A 205 -9.26 10.19 -9.47
N SER A 206 -9.58 10.75 -8.28
CA SER A 206 -8.63 11.51 -7.46
C SER A 206 -7.79 10.59 -6.57
N LEU A 207 -6.67 11.12 -6.05
CA LEU A 207 -5.83 10.39 -5.08
C LEU A 207 -6.40 10.48 -3.67
N CYS A 208 -6.90 11.65 -3.28
CA CYS A 208 -7.64 11.86 -2.04
C CYS A 208 -9.13 11.95 -2.35
N VAL A 209 -9.89 10.97 -1.90
CA VAL A 209 -11.30 10.78 -2.26
C VAL A 209 -12.20 11.27 -1.13
N HIS A 210 -13.23 12.04 -1.47
CA HIS A 210 -14.28 12.47 -0.56
C HIS A 210 -15.65 12.31 -1.21
N THR A 211 -16.46 11.41 -0.65
CA THR A 211 -17.90 11.29 -0.93
C THR A 211 -18.66 11.19 0.40
N GLU A 212 -19.98 11.11 0.38
CA GLU A 212 -20.79 11.01 1.59
C GLU A 212 -20.54 9.71 2.38
N GLN A 213 -20.30 8.60 1.71
CA GLN A 213 -20.20 7.27 2.34
C GLN A 213 -18.84 6.60 2.16
N PHE A 214 -18.02 7.07 1.21
CA PHE A 214 -16.76 6.46 0.83
C PHE A 214 -15.69 7.55 0.69
N GLY A 215 -14.45 7.25 1.08
CA GLY A 215 -13.37 8.20 0.94
C GLY A 215 -12.04 7.70 1.48
N THR A 216 -11.04 8.56 1.41
CA THR A 216 -9.72 8.27 1.98
C THR A 216 -9.82 8.23 3.50
N ARG A 217 -9.65 7.03 4.07
CA ARG A 217 -9.79 6.74 5.51
C ARG A 217 -8.50 6.94 6.29
N CYS A 218 -7.37 6.70 5.64
CA CYS A 218 -6.06 6.94 6.23
C CYS A 218 -5.00 7.00 5.13
N SER A 219 -3.82 7.47 5.51
CA SER A 219 -2.68 7.55 4.62
C SER A 219 -1.40 7.14 5.33
N SER A 220 -0.48 6.51 4.60
CA SER A 220 0.77 5.99 5.14
C SER A 220 1.96 6.35 4.25
N LEU A 221 3.06 6.74 4.89
CA LEU A 221 4.38 6.82 4.28
C LEU A 221 5.32 5.88 5.04
N VAL A 222 5.89 4.89 4.36
CA VAL A 222 6.74 3.87 4.94
C VAL A 222 8.10 3.91 4.26
N PHE A 223 9.16 3.96 5.05
CA PHE A 223 10.54 4.01 4.57
C PHE A 223 11.33 2.87 5.21
N LEU A 224 12.05 2.12 4.39
CA LEU A 224 13.08 1.18 4.83
C LEU A 224 14.43 1.80 4.48
N ASP A 225 15.27 2.03 5.47
CA ASP A 225 16.63 2.53 5.24
C ASP A 225 17.63 1.39 5.00
N ARG A 226 18.89 1.75 4.67
CA ARG A 226 19.97 0.78 4.43
C ARG A 226 20.34 -0.06 5.63
N SER A 227 20.06 0.41 6.83
CA SER A 227 20.33 -0.34 8.07
C SER A 227 19.26 -1.41 8.35
N GLY A 228 18.19 -1.44 7.56
CA GLY A 228 17.03 -2.29 7.79
C GLY A 228 16.02 -1.68 8.78
N THR A 229 16.20 -0.39 9.13
CA THR A 229 15.31 0.30 10.05
C THR A 229 14.09 0.84 9.31
N TRP A 230 12.92 0.61 9.88
CA TRP A 230 11.65 1.14 9.39
C TRP A 230 11.32 2.50 10.01
N SER A 231 10.83 3.40 9.18
CA SER A 231 10.11 4.60 9.61
C SER A 231 8.71 4.57 9.01
N HIS A 232 7.68 4.75 9.83
CA HIS A 232 6.30 4.79 9.40
C HIS A 232 5.65 6.09 9.86
N TRP A 233 5.09 6.84 8.93
CA TRP A 233 4.31 8.04 9.16
C TRP A 233 2.87 7.76 8.74
N PHE A 234 1.93 8.04 9.64
CA PHE A 234 0.53 7.71 9.48
C PHE A 234 -0.37 8.91 9.71
N ALA A 235 -1.34 9.12 8.84
CA ALA A 235 -2.44 10.05 9.01
C ALA A 235 -3.73 9.24 9.23
N ASP A 236 -4.33 9.38 10.42
CA ASP A 236 -5.60 8.72 10.78
C ASP A 236 -6.79 9.50 10.20
N GLY A 237 -6.82 9.59 8.90
CA GLY A 237 -7.78 10.33 8.10
C GLY A 237 -7.20 10.73 6.75
N PRO A 238 -7.96 11.48 5.93
CA PRO A 238 -7.49 11.96 4.64
C PRO A 238 -6.31 12.94 4.83
N PRO A 239 -5.19 12.76 4.09
CA PRO A 239 -3.94 13.51 4.30
C PRO A 239 -4.06 15.01 3.99
N CYS A 240 -5.12 15.41 3.28
CA CYS A 240 -5.45 16.84 3.06
C CYS A 240 -5.95 17.55 4.33
N ARG A 241 -6.47 16.79 5.31
CA ARG A 241 -7.07 17.32 6.56
C ARG A 241 -6.29 16.91 7.80
N VAL A 242 -5.72 15.69 7.79
CA VAL A 242 -5.03 15.11 8.95
C VAL A 242 -3.52 15.11 8.71
N PRO A 243 -2.70 15.67 9.62
CA PRO A 243 -1.25 15.60 9.51
C PRO A 243 -0.75 14.18 9.77
N TYR A 244 0.42 13.86 9.21
CA TYR A 244 1.12 12.63 9.54
C TYR A 244 1.82 12.74 10.88
N SER A 245 1.75 11.68 11.67
CA SER A 245 2.53 11.46 12.88
C SER A 245 3.34 10.17 12.78
N PRO A 246 4.47 10.03 13.52
CA PRO A 246 5.19 8.77 13.63
C PRO A 246 4.26 7.66 14.13
N ALA A 247 4.31 6.51 13.50
CA ALA A 247 3.54 5.32 13.85
C ALA A 247 4.46 4.18 14.28
N LEU A 248 3.87 3.17 14.94
CA LEU A 248 4.57 1.98 15.37
C LEU A 248 5.25 1.27 14.19
N THR A 249 6.45 0.73 14.44
CA THR A 249 7.18 -0.16 13.52
C THR A 249 7.55 -1.46 14.23
N PRO A 250 7.87 -2.56 13.52
CA PRO A 250 8.24 -3.83 14.16
C PRO A 250 9.50 -3.74 15.04
N THR A 251 10.39 -2.80 14.71
CA THR A 251 11.66 -2.55 15.42
C THR A 251 11.52 -1.53 16.56
N SER A 252 10.36 -0.88 16.70
CA SER A 252 10.11 0.03 17.83
C SER A 252 10.12 -0.73 19.15
N ALA A 253 10.74 -0.17 20.19
CA ALA A 253 10.60 -0.70 21.53
C ALA A 253 9.11 -0.77 21.93
N PRO A 254 8.67 -1.78 22.69
CA PRO A 254 7.30 -1.84 23.15
C PRO A 254 7.01 -0.58 23.98
N THR A 255 6.04 0.21 23.56
CA THR A 255 5.50 1.29 24.39
C THR A 255 4.92 0.65 25.64
N ALA A 256 5.43 1.04 26.81
CA ALA A 256 4.83 0.63 28.07
C ALA A 256 3.34 1.02 28.02
N ALA A 257 2.47 0.03 28.23
CA ALA A 257 1.03 0.26 28.34
C ALA A 257 0.82 1.16 29.58
N SER A 258 0.29 2.35 29.37
CA SER A 258 -0.21 3.25 30.40
C SER A 258 -1.64 2.87 30.79
#